data_f0bf63a24ca77a5f1ddfe6a5ce5cffae
#
_entry.id   f0bf63a24ca77a5f1ddfe6a5ce5cffae
#
_cell.length_a   1.000
_cell.length_b   1.000
_cell.length_c   1.000
_cell.angle_alpha   90.00
_cell.angle_beta   90.00
_cell.angle_gamma   90.00
#
_symmetry.space_group_name_H-M   'P 1'
#
loop_
_entity.id
_entity.type
_entity.pdbx_description
1 polymer ?
#
loop_
_entity_poly.entity_id
_entity_poly.type
_entity_poly.pdbx_seq_one_letter_code
_entity_poly.pdbx_strand_id
1 'polypeptide(L)'
;MNPQTLSDRPALLLAETHEVFNQTPPLQDYNVFDGDTALQEGVVREGAAWALEDLKRYGETCGRPEVIELGFLANEFPPQLDTHDRAGHRIDRVRYHPSYHQLMRMALAEGLHSAPWTDPRPGAQVARAAKYYLQAQVEAAHGCPVTMTFAAAPTLKLAPALAERWLPKVWARDYDPRDVPPEQKAALTLGMGMTEKQGGSDVRTNTTRAWPLGAAGSGEAYELVGHKWFLSAPMSDAFLMLAQAPGGLSCFLVPRWRPDGTRNPLQLQRLKNKLGNLANASSEVELRGALGWLVGEEGRGVRAILAMVAL
;
A
#
# COMPACT_ATOMS: atom_id res chain seq x y z
N MET A 1 61.34 -11.81 -35.38
CA MET A 1 60.05 -12.02 -34.63
C MET A 1 59.22 -12.94 -35.49
N ASN A 2 59.01 -14.16 -35.05
CA ASN A 2 58.17 -15.12 -35.76
C ASN A 2 56.69 -14.66 -35.61
N PRO A 3 56.00 -14.42 -36.71
CA PRO A 3 54.56 -14.04 -36.56
C PRO A 3 53.82 -15.31 -36.09
N GLN A 4 53.40 -15.34 -34.82
CA GLN A 4 52.45 -16.33 -34.39
C GLN A 4 51.25 -16.23 -35.33
N THR A 5 50.95 -17.29 -36.02
CA THR A 5 49.79 -17.36 -36.91
C THR A 5 48.51 -17.19 -36.07
N LEU A 6 47.50 -16.51 -36.58
CA LEU A 6 46.21 -16.29 -35.90
C LEU A 6 45.58 -17.58 -35.38
N SER A 7 45.97 -18.76 -35.93
CA SER A 7 45.52 -20.08 -35.48
C SER A 7 46.05 -20.50 -34.11
N ASP A 8 47.12 -19.89 -33.61
CA ASP A 8 47.74 -20.23 -32.33
C ASP A 8 47.21 -19.39 -31.17
N ARG A 9 46.29 -18.48 -31.45
CA ARG A 9 45.61 -17.69 -30.40
C ARG A 9 44.35 -18.40 -29.95
N PRO A 10 44.11 -18.53 -28.63
CA PRO A 10 42.80 -18.95 -28.16
C PRO A 10 41.74 -18.04 -28.79
N ALA A 11 40.61 -18.62 -29.16
CA ALA A 11 39.56 -17.91 -29.90
C ALA A 11 39.23 -16.61 -29.18
N LEU A 12 39.70 -15.46 -29.68
CA LEU A 12 39.56 -14.15 -29.09
C LEU A 12 38.08 -13.76 -28.81
N LEU A 13 37.16 -14.38 -29.59
CA LEU A 13 35.70 -14.20 -29.41
C LEU A 13 35.15 -14.87 -28.15
N LEU A 14 35.88 -15.83 -27.58
CA LEU A 14 35.51 -16.56 -26.36
C LEU A 14 36.37 -16.15 -25.15
N ALA A 15 37.37 -15.25 -25.36
CA ALA A 15 38.22 -14.79 -24.29
C ALA A 15 37.46 -13.82 -23.39
N GLU A 16 37.51 -14.06 -22.10
CA GLU A 16 37.04 -13.08 -21.13
C GLU A 16 37.83 -11.78 -21.28
N THR A 17 37.15 -10.66 -21.31
CA THR A 17 37.77 -9.33 -21.49
C THR A 17 38.39 -8.80 -20.20
N HIS A 18 37.96 -9.31 -19.05
CA HIS A 18 38.42 -8.92 -17.72
C HIS A 18 38.11 -10.03 -16.71
N GLU A 19 38.78 -9.99 -15.59
CA GLU A 19 38.47 -10.79 -14.42
C GLU A 19 37.80 -9.86 -13.37
N VAL A 20 36.66 -10.29 -12.84
CA VAL A 20 35.95 -9.55 -11.76
C VAL A 20 36.37 -10.17 -10.43
N PHE A 21 37.09 -9.39 -9.66
CA PHE A 21 37.57 -9.79 -8.33
C PHE A 21 37.26 -8.68 -7.32
N ASN A 22 37.41 -8.97 -6.03
CA ASN A 22 37.18 -8.00 -4.94
C ASN A 22 35.76 -7.40 -4.95
N GLN A 23 34.77 -8.22 -5.32
CA GLN A 23 33.35 -7.89 -5.25
C GLN A 23 32.66 -8.81 -4.26
N THR A 24 31.78 -8.25 -3.43
CA THR A 24 30.93 -9.04 -2.55
C THR A 24 29.87 -9.78 -3.39
N PRO A 25 29.69 -11.10 -3.22
CA PRO A 25 28.60 -11.79 -3.88
C PRO A 25 27.24 -11.25 -3.45
N PRO A 26 26.20 -11.36 -4.28
CA PRO A 26 24.84 -10.98 -3.90
C PRO A 26 24.41 -11.66 -2.60
N LEU A 27 23.80 -10.90 -1.69
CA LEU A 27 23.18 -11.45 -0.48
C LEU A 27 21.82 -12.02 -0.85
N GLN A 28 21.76 -13.32 -1.02
CA GLN A 28 20.56 -14.07 -1.40
C GLN A 28 20.66 -15.53 -0.93
N ASP A 29 19.56 -16.25 -0.99
CA ASP A 29 19.47 -17.66 -0.58
C ASP A 29 19.87 -17.86 0.90
N TYR A 30 19.29 -17.04 1.77
CA TYR A 30 19.54 -17.07 3.20
C TYR A 30 18.23 -16.82 3.98
N ASN A 31 18.20 -17.18 5.26
CA ASN A 31 17.06 -16.87 6.11
C ASN A 31 17.24 -15.48 6.73
N VAL A 32 16.40 -14.52 6.32
CA VAL A 32 16.45 -13.13 6.79
C VAL A 32 16.20 -13.02 8.28
N PHE A 33 15.39 -13.92 8.87
CA PHE A 33 15.10 -13.94 10.29
C PHE A 33 16.22 -14.57 11.12
N ASP A 34 16.78 -15.71 10.67
CA ASP A 34 17.84 -16.43 11.39
C ASP A 34 19.13 -15.61 11.48
N GLY A 35 19.37 -14.72 10.52
CA GLY A 35 20.52 -13.81 10.52
C GLY A 35 20.36 -12.58 11.46
N ASP A 36 19.17 -12.32 12.00
CA ASP A 36 18.87 -11.13 12.80
C ASP A 36 18.61 -11.48 14.29
N THR A 37 19.69 -11.65 15.05
CA THR A 37 19.63 -11.96 16.47
C THR A 37 18.88 -10.88 17.28
N ALA A 38 19.04 -9.60 16.90
CA ALA A 38 18.38 -8.49 17.59
C ALA A 38 16.85 -8.56 17.42
N LEU A 39 16.38 -8.90 16.20
CA LEU A 39 14.97 -9.12 15.93
C LEU A 39 14.42 -10.30 16.73
N GLN A 40 15.15 -11.44 16.76
CA GLN A 40 14.74 -12.63 17.51
C GLN A 40 14.58 -12.33 19.01
N GLU A 41 15.57 -11.68 19.61
CA GLU A 41 15.52 -11.28 21.02
C GLU A 41 14.38 -10.30 21.29
N GLY A 42 14.15 -9.33 20.40
CA GLY A 42 13.04 -8.39 20.47
C GLY A 42 11.69 -9.08 20.45
N VAL A 43 11.49 -10.02 19.53
CA VAL A 43 10.24 -10.80 19.41
C VAL A 43 9.93 -11.58 20.69
N VAL A 44 10.95 -12.23 21.29
CA VAL A 44 10.79 -12.97 22.55
C VAL A 44 10.50 -12.02 23.71
N ARG A 45 11.33 -10.98 23.88
CA ARG A 45 11.20 -10.00 24.96
C ARG A 45 9.84 -9.31 24.99
N GLU A 46 9.29 -8.98 23.81
CA GLU A 46 8.01 -8.26 23.69
C GLU A 46 6.80 -9.22 23.61
N GLY A 47 6.98 -10.49 23.99
CA GLY A 47 5.89 -11.45 24.21
C GLY A 47 5.34 -12.14 22.96
N ALA A 48 6.09 -12.16 21.86
CA ALA A 48 5.69 -12.82 20.62
C ALA A 48 6.49 -14.11 20.33
N ALA A 49 7.07 -14.77 21.35
CA ALA A 49 7.82 -16.02 21.18
C ALA A 49 7.05 -17.12 20.44
N TRP A 50 5.72 -17.14 20.53
CA TRP A 50 4.84 -18.05 19.81
C TRP A 50 4.92 -17.92 18.28
N ALA A 51 5.43 -16.80 17.74
CA ALA A 51 5.54 -16.54 16.33
C ALA A 51 6.88 -16.94 15.71
N LEU A 52 7.86 -17.40 16.51
CA LEU A 52 9.24 -17.66 16.05
C LEU A 52 9.30 -18.59 14.84
N GLU A 53 8.60 -19.72 14.88
CA GLU A 53 8.60 -20.70 13.78
C GLU A 53 8.00 -20.11 12.48
N ASP A 54 6.93 -19.33 12.61
CA ASP A 54 6.29 -18.68 11.47
C ASP A 54 7.16 -17.55 10.91
N LEU A 55 7.85 -16.79 11.76
CA LEU A 55 8.82 -15.77 11.36
C LEU A 55 10.03 -16.39 10.66
N LYS A 56 10.53 -17.53 11.15
CA LYS A 56 11.62 -18.28 10.52
C LYS A 56 11.22 -18.76 9.12
N ARG A 57 10.05 -19.40 9.00
CA ARG A 57 9.49 -19.81 7.70
C ARG A 57 9.39 -18.64 6.73
N TYR A 58 8.90 -17.49 7.20
CA TYR A 58 8.74 -16.31 6.36
C TYR A 58 10.08 -15.65 6.03
N GLY A 59 11.04 -15.64 6.95
CA GLY A 59 12.39 -15.18 6.73
C GLY A 59 13.12 -15.97 5.64
N GLU A 60 12.94 -17.29 5.61
CA GLU A 60 13.42 -18.14 4.52
C GLU A 60 12.81 -17.73 3.17
N THR A 61 11.49 -17.51 3.14
CA THR A 61 10.81 -17.05 1.93
C THR A 61 11.35 -15.71 1.42
N CYS A 62 11.55 -14.74 2.33
CA CYS A 62 12.04 -13.39 1.97
C CYS A 62 13.49 -13.41 1.46
N GLY A 63 14.32 -14.37 1.88
CA GLY A 63 15.72 -14.48 1.45
C GLY A 63 15.94 -15.24 0.15
N ARG A 64 14.90 -15.78 -0.48
CA ARG A 64 15.01 -16.49 -1.77
C ARG A 64 15.37 -15.54 -2.90
N PRO A 65 16.28 -15.95 -3.82
CA PRO A 65 16.69 -15.12 -4.94
C PRO A 65 15.52 -14.59 -5.78
N GLU A 66 14.54 -15.45 -6.10
CA GLU A 66 13.38 -15.08 -6.89
C GLU A 66 12.45 -14.07 -6.17
N VAL A 67 12.43 -14.06 -4.83
CA VAL A 67 11.66 -13.10 -4.05
C VAL A 67 12.39 -11.76 -3.96
N ILE A 68 13.70 -11.78 -3.76
CA ILE A 68 14.55 -10.57 -3.77
C ILE A 68 14.45 -9.88 -5.15
N GLU A 69 14.44 -10.64 -6.23
CA GLU A 69 14.31 -10.14 -7.60
C GLU A 69 12.97 -9.41 -7.82
N LEU A 70 11.87 -9.82 -7.15
CA LEU A 70 10.60 -9.09 -7.21
C LEU A 70 10.75 -7.64 -6.75
N GLY A 71 11.56 -7.41 -5.71
CA GLY A 71 11.83 -6.07 -5.19
C GLY A 71 12.58 -5.19 -6.19
N PHE A 72 13.61 -5.73 -6.84
CA PHE A 72 14.36 -5.03 -7.88
C PHE A 72 13.46 -4.68 -9.06
N LEU A 73 12.75 -5.65 -9.64
CA LEU A 73 11.87 -5.45 -10.78
C LEU A 73 10.74 -4.46 -10.50
N ALA A 74 10.15 -4.48 -9.30
CA ALA A 74 9.08 -3.55 -8.94
C ALA A 74 9.57 -2.09 -8.90
N ASN A 75 10.84 -1.85 -8.54
CA ASN A 75 11.45 -0.52 -8.51
C ASN A 75 12.04 -0.09 -9.86
N GLU A 76 12.56 -1.01 -10.66
CA GLU A 76 13.07 -0.76 -12.01
C GLU A 76 11.93 -0.35 -12.96
N PHE A 77 10.74 -0.95 -12.79
CA PHE A 77 9.55 -0.66 -13.59
C PHE A 77 8.48 0.04 -12.74
N PRO A 78 8.62 1.35 -12.47
CA PRO A 78 7.70 2.08 -11.60
C PRO A 78 6.30 2.17 -12.22
N PRO A 79 5.25 2.40 -11.40
CA PRO A 79 3.88 2.47 -11.86
C PRO A 79 3.65 3.59 -12.86
N GLN A 80 2.74 3.34 -13.81
CA GLN A 80 2.37 4.25 -14.88
C GLN A 80 0.88 4.60 -14.80
N LEU A 81 0.53 5.87 -15.03
CA LEU A 81 -0.84 6.36 -15.01
C LEU A 81 -1.40 6.48 -16.43
N ASP A 82 -2.53 5.81 -16.65
CA ASP A 82 -3.40 6.00 -17.81
C ASP A 82 -4.63 6.80 -17.36
N THR A 83 -4.70 8.08 -17.67
CA THR A 83 -5.86 8.93 -17.33
C THR A 83 -7.05 8.68 -18.24
N HIS A 84 -6.80 8.36 -19.52
CA HIS A 84 -7.81 8.13 -20.55
C HIS A 84 -7.51 6.86 -21.34
N ASP A 85 -8.55 6.25 -21.89
CA ASP A 85 -8.43 5.17 -22.86
C ASP A 85 -8.14 5.71 -24.28
N ARG A 86 -8.04 4.79 -25.25
CA ARG A 86 -7.78 5.15 -26.67
C ARG A 86 -8.92 5.96 -27.32
N ALA A 87 -10.13 5.91 -26.76
CA ALA A 87 -11.29 6.65 -27.25
C ALA A 87 -11.47 8.00 -26.52
N GLY A 88 -10.59 8.33 -25.56
CA GLY A 88 -10.66 9.57 -24.80
C GLY A 88 -11.56 9.48 -23.57
N HIS A 89 -12.10 8.32 -23.22
CA HIS A 89 -12.86 8.15 -21.97
C HIS A 89 -11.92 8.12 -20.78
N ARG A 90 -12.29 8.81 -19.71
CA ARG A 90 -11.50 8.85 -18.49
C ARG A 90 -11.57 7.52 -17.75
N ILE A 91 -10.41 6.95 -17.43
CA ILE A 91 -10.28 5.64 -16.76
C ILE A 91 -9.50 5.70 -15.45
N ASP A 92 -8.62 6.67 -15.25
CA ASP A 92 -7.83 6.89 -14.02
C ASP A 92 -7.21 5.58 -13.47
N ARG A 93 -6.50 4.86 -14.33
CA ARG A 93 -5.89 3.58 -14.02
C ARG A 93 -4.39 3.70 -13.83
N VAL A 94 -3.88 3.17 -12.72
CA VAL A 94 -2.45 2.97 -12.53
C VAL A 94 -2.09 1.52 -12.82
N ARG A 95 -1.12 1.32 -13.70
CA ARG A 95 -0.53 0.01 -14.00
C ARG A 95 0.73 -0.18 -13.18
N TYR A 96 0.81 -1.31 -12.50
CA TYR A 96 1.99 -1.75 -11.76
C TYR A 96 2.66 -2.91 -12.49
N HIS A 97 3.96 -3.07 -12.27
CA HIS A 97 4.67 -4.26 -12.71
C HIS A 97 4.11 -5.53 -12.01
N PRO A 98 4.08 -6.71 -12.66
CA PRO A 98 3.60 -7.95 -12.04
C PRO A 98 4.27 -8.30 -10.71
N SER A 99 5.55 -7.96 -10.54
CA SER A 99 6.29 -8.16 -9.30
C SER A 99 5.67 -7.41 -8.10
N TYR A 100 5.18 -6.17 -8.29
CA TYR A 100 4.45 -5.45 -7.25
C TYR A 100 3.20 -6.21 -6.79
N HIS A 101 2.45 -6.77 -7.73
CA HIS A 101 1.26 -7.57 -7.40
C HIS A 101 1.61 -8.87 -6.66
N GLN A 102 2.77 -9.47 -6.94
CA GLN A 102 3.26 -10.64 -6.20
C GLN A 102 3.65 -10.26 -4.77
N LEU A 103 4.38 -9.15 -4.58
CA LEU A 103 4.73 -8.64 -3.24
C LEU A 103 3.48 -8.32 -2.42
N MET A 104 2.48 -7.67 -3.01
CA MET A 104 1.19 -7.42 -2.35
C MET A 104 0.49 -8.72 -1.95
N ARG A 105 0.46 -9.72 -2.84
CA ARG A 105 -0.14 -11.03 -2.55
C ARG A 105 0.56 -11.71 -1.38
N MET A 106 1.88 -11.70 -1.35
CA MET A 106 2.67 -12.25 -0.25
C MET A 106 2.33 -11.55 1.07
N ALA A 107 2.30 -10.21 1.08
CA ALA A 107 2.00 -9.43 2.28
C ALA A 107 0.60 -9.72 2.83
N LEU A 108 -0.41 -9.76 1.96
CA LEU A 108 -1.79 -9.98 2.41
C LEU A 108 -2.03 -11.44 2.82
N ALA A 109 -1.47 -12.41 2.11
CA ALA A 109 -1.55 -13.83 2.48
C ALA A 109 -0.95 -14.10 3.87
N GLU A 110 0.15 -13.44 4.20
CA GLU A 110 0.80 -13.51 5.52
C GLU A 110 0.10 -12.65 6.61
N GLY A 111 -0.97 -11.94 6.26
CA GLY A 111 -1.78 -11.18 7.20
C GLY A 111 -1.12 -9.91 7.72
N LEU A 112 -0.17 -9.33 6.99
CA LEU A 112 0.52 -8.10 7.42
C LEU A 112 -0.44 -6.91 7.58
N HIS A 113 -1.60 -6.97 6.93
CA HIS A 113 -2.66 -5.95 7.00
C HIS A 113 -3.77 -6.29 8.01
N SER A 114 -3.82 -7.49 8.57
CA SER A 114 -5.01 -7.94 9.31
C SER A 114 -4.75 -8.79 10.55
N ALA A 115 -3.61 -9.49 10.65
CA ALA A 115 -3.39 -10.52 11.68
C ALA A 115 -3.72 -10.08 13.12
N PRO A 116 -3.28 -8.92 13.65
CA PRO A 116 -3.62 -8.51 15.01
C PRO A 116 -5.10 -8.18 15.24
N TRP A 117 -5.86 -7.91 14.16
CA TRP A 117 -7.29 -7.63 14.25
C TRP A 117 -8.14 -8.90 14.21
N THR A 118 -7.67 -9.93 13.49
CA THR A 118 -8.38 -11.21 13.31
C THR A 118 -7.98 -12.27 14.31
N ASP A 119 -6.79 -12.16 14.90
CA ASP A 119 -6.26 -13.03 15.94
C ASP A 119 -5.60 -12.18 17.06
N PRO A 120 -6.41 -11.45 17.84
CA PRO A 120 -5.90 -10.59 18.90
C PRO A 120 -5.41 -11.43 20.10
N ARG A 121 -4.11 -11.40 20.34
CA ARG A 121 -3.45 -12.04 21.48
C ARG A 121 -2.20 -11.27 21.90
N PRO A 122 -1.66 -11.50 23.11
CA PRO A 122 -0.42 -10.87 23.53
C PRO A 122 0.69 -11.07 22.49
N GLY A 123 1.41 -10.00 22.15
CA GLY A 123 2.49 -10.03 21.15
C GLY A 123 2.03 -10.01 19.67
N ALA A 124 0.73 -9.99 19.35
CA ALA A 124 0.26 -10.02 17.95
C ALA A 124 0.78 -8.85 17.10
N GLN A 125 0.85 -7.64 17.67
CA GLN A 125 1.43 -6.48 17.01
C GLN A 125 2.93 -6.64 16.75
N VAL A 126 3.65 -7.22 17.70
CA VAL A 126 5.09 -7.51 17.61
C VAL A 126 5.34 -8.52 16.49
N ALA A 127 4.59 -9.62 16.45
CA ALA A 127 4.69 -10.63 15.39
C ALA A 127 4.41 -10.04 14.00
N ARG A 128 3.36 -9.19 13.87
CA ARG A 128 3.08 -8.46 12.63
C ARG A 128 4.24 -7.54 12.25
N ALA A 129 4.74 -6.74 13.18
CA ALA A 129 5.83 -5.81 12.93
C ALA A 129 7.11 -6.53 12.47
N ALA A 130 7.43 -7.67 13.10
CA ALA A 130 8.54 -8.51 12.71
C ALA A 130 8.37 -9.05 11.28
N LYS A 131 7.21 -9.61 10.91
CA LYS A 131 6.93 -10.03 9.53
C LYS A 131 7.04 -8.89 8.53
N TYR A 132 6.49 -7.73 8.87
CA TYR A 132 6.57 -6.53 8.03
C TYR A 132 8.03 -6.11 7.81
N TYR A 133 8.84 -6.13 8.87
CA TYR A 133 10.26 -5.83 8.80
C TYR A 133 11.03 -6.80 7.88
N LEU A 134 10.73 -8.11 7.94
CA LEU A 134 11.33 -9.10 7.04
C LEU A 134 11.00 -8.79 5.57
N GLN A 135 9.74 -8.53 5.25
CA GLN A 135 9.34 -8.24 3.88
C GLN A 135 9.83 -6.88 3.38
N ALA A 136 9.94 -5.88 4.26
CA ALA A 136 10.46 -4.57 3.91
C ALA A 136 11.94 -4.60 3.46
N GLN A 137 12.70 -5.63 3.84
CA GLN A 137 14.06 -5.85 3.35
C GLN A 137 14.07 -6.32 1.88
N VAL A 138 13.00 -6.96 1.41
CA VAL A 138 12.83 -7.31 -0.01
C VAL A 138 12.45 -6.06 -0.81
N GLU A 139 11.38 -5.38 -0.38
CA GLU A 139 10.89 -4.14 -1.01
C GLU A 139 9.98 -3.40 -0.02
N ALA A 140 10.22 -2.13 0.21
CA ALA A 140 9.50 -1.37 1.24
C ALA A 140 8.27 -0.62 0.71
N ALA A 141 8.20 -0.29 -0.59
CA ALA A 141 7.19 0.63 -1.11
C ALA A 141 5.77 0.03 -1.09
N HIS A 142 5.62 -1.28 -1.42
CA HIS A 142 4.32 -1.98 -1.34
C HIS A 142 3.80 -2.08 0.10
N GLY A 143 4.65 -1.91 1.09
CA GLY A 143 4.26 -1.83 2.51
C GLY A 143 3.33 -0.65 2.82
N CYS A 144 3.36 0.43 2.02
CA CYS A 144 2.48 1.58 2.22
C CYS A 144 0.98 1.22 2.15
N PRO A 145 0.42 0.64 1.07
CA PRO A 145 -0.97 0.19 1.05
C PRO A 145 -1.28 -0.90 2.09
N VAL A 146 -0.33 -1.79 2.40
CA VAL A 146 -0.49 -2.80 3.44
C VAL A 146 -0.70 -2.15 4.81
N THR A 147 0.13 -1.17 5.16
CA THR A 147 0.01 -0.43 6.43
C THR A 147 -1.25 0.42 6.49
N MET A 148 -1.61 1.13 5.41
CA MET A 148 -2.85 1.91 5.36
C MET A 148 -4.08 1.02 5.55
N THR A 149 -4.11 -0.15 4.91
CA THR A 149 -5.19 -1.14 5.05
C THR A 149 -5.28 -1.66 6.50
N PHE A 150 -4.13 -1.99 7.12
CA PHE A 150 -4.06 -2.39 8.54
C PHE A 150 -4.61 -1.31 9.47
N ALA A 151 -4.15 -0.08 9.28
CA ALA A 151 -4.41 1.04 10.17
C ALA A 151 -5.83 1.64 10.02
N ALA A 152 -6.55 1.30 8.94
CA ALA A 152 -7.91 1.80 8.71
C ALA A 152 -8.96 1.19 9.67
N ALA A 153 -8.69 0.02 10.25
CA ALA A 153 -9.67 -0.72 11.05
C ALA A 153 -10.25 0.07 12.24
N PRO A 154 -9.45 0.69 13.13
CA PRO A 154 -10.00 1.44 14.26
C PRO A 154 -10.81 2.67 13.81
N THR A 155 -10.40 3.32 12.71
CA THR A 155 -11.14 4.46 12.16
C THR A 155 -12.49 4.00 11.60
N LEU A 156 -12.55 2.92 10.84
CA LEU A 156 -13.81 2.38 10.31
C LEU A 156 -14.79 1.97 11.42
N LYS A 157 -14.30 1.46 12.55
CA LYS A 157 -15.14 1.09 13.70
C LYS A 157 -15.89 2.28 14.31
N LEU A 158 -15.52 3.52 14.01
CA LEU A 158 -16.27 4.72 14.38
C LEU A 158 -17.59 4.87 13.60
N ALA A 159 -17.80 4.09 12.54
CA ALA A 159 -19.04 3.99 11.77
C ALA A 159 -19.45 2.51 11.65
N PRO A 160 -20.18 1.95 12.63
CA PRO A 160 -20.45 0.51 12.74
C PRO A 160 -21.01 -0.14 11.47
N ALA A 161 -21.97 0.49 10.81
CA ALA A 161 -22.56 -0.03 9.57
C ALA A 161 -21.53 -0.13 8.42
N LEU A 162 -20.60 0.83 8.32
CA LEU A 162 -19.50 0.77 7.37
C LEU A 162 -18.50 -0.31 7.76
N ALA A 163 -18.16 -0.41 9.04
CA ALA A 163 -17.25 -1.42 9.56
C ALA A 163 -17.77 -2.85 9.25
N GLU A 164 -19.04 -3.11 9.52
CA GLU A 164 -19.68 -4.41 9.22
C GLU A 164 -19.60 -4.76 7.74
N ARG A 165 -19.79 -3.80 6.85
CA ARG A 165 -19.75 -4.00 5.40
C ARG A 165 -18.33 -4.17 4.85
N TRP A 166 -17.35 -3.41 5.35
CA TRP A 166 -16.02 -3.31 4.73
C TRP A 166 -14.98 -4.22 5.38
N LEU A 167 -14.95 -4.31 6.73
CA LEU A 167 -13.88 -5.01 7.44
C LEU A 167 -13.74 -6.50 7.08
N PRO A 168 -14.79 -7.28 6.83
CA PRO A 168 -14.61 -8.68 6.45
C PRO A 168 -13.73 -8.86 5.20
N LYS A 169 -13.91 -8.00 4.18
CA LYS A 169 -13.09 -8.03 2.97
C LYS A 169 -11.73 -7.33 3.14
N VAL A 170 -11.66 -6.30 3.98
CA VAL A 170 -10.41 -5.60 4.33
C VAL A 170 -9.46 -6.53 5.11
N TRP A 171 -9.98 -7.46 5.88
CA TRP A 171 -9.19 -8.44 6.65
C TRP A 171 -8.96 -9.77 5.92
N ALA A 172 -9.55 -9.96 4.76
CA ALA A 172 -9.36 -11.17 3.97
C ALA A 172 -7.89 -11.32 3.57
N ARG A 173 -7.33 -12.51 3.81
CA ARG A 173 -5.93 -12.86 3.45
C ARG A 173 -5.80 -13.22 1.98
N ASP A 174 -6.32 -12.36 1.13
CA ASP A 174 -6.25 -12.47 -0.33
C ASP A 174 -5.89 -11.11 -0.92
N TYR A 175 -5.52 -11.10 -2.18
CA TYR A 175 -5.22 -9.89 -2.92
C TYR A 175 -5.91 -9.89 -4.28
N ASP A 176 -6.84 -8.97 -4.45
CA ASP A 176 -7.58 -8.81 -5.70
C ASP A 176 -7.21 -7.48 -6.38
N PRO A 177 -6.32 -7.49 -7.38
CA PRO A 177 -5.86 -6.28 -8.07
C PRO A 177 -6.85 -5.71 -9.09
N ARG A 178 -8.00 -6.35 -9.29
CA ARG A 178 -8.98 -5.91 -10.30
C ARG A 178 -9.57 -4.55 -9.93
N ASP A 179 -9.76 -3.71 -10.93
CA ASP A 179 -10.43 -2.42 -10.77
C ASP A 179 -11.93 -2.58 -11.10
N VAL A 180 -12.65 -3.14 -10.14
CA VAL A 180 -14.09 -3.45 -10.20
C VAL A 180 -14.78 -3.04 -8.89
N PRO A 181 -16.11 -2.92 -8.86
CA PRO A 181 -16.86 -2.63 -7.63
C PRO A 181 -16.48 -3.55 -6.47
N PRO A 182 -16.45 -3.04 -5.21
CA PRO A 182 -16.07 -3.82 -4.03
C PRO A 182 -16.88 -5.08 -3.81
N GLU A 183 -18.13 -5.11 -4.25
CA GLU A 183 -19.04 -6.25 -4.15
C GLU A 183 -18.52 -7.47 -4.94
N GLN A 184 -17.81 -7.22 -6.06
CA GLN A 184 -17.26 -8.23 -6.97
C GLN A 184 -15.87 -8.72 -6.58
N LYS A 185 -15.29 -8.18 -5.49
CA LYS A 185 -13.94 -8.52 -5.02
C LYS A 185 -13.98 -9.43 -3.81
N ALA A 186 -12.97 -10.33 -3.73
CA ALA A 186 -12.78 -11.20 -2.56
C ALA A 186 -12.11 -10.45 -1.39
N ALA A 187 -11.23 -9.51 -1.70
CA ALA A 187 -10.46 -8.74 -0.73
C ALA A 187 -10.37 -7.28 -1.14
N LEU A 188 -10.24 -6.38 -0.17
CA LEU A 188 -10.18 -4.94 -0.37
C LEU A 188 -8.95 -4.32 0.29
N THR A 189 -8.39 -3.31 -0.34
CA THR A 189 -7.33 -2.47 0.23
C THR A 189 -7.85 -1.05 0.47
N LEU A 190 -7.32 -0.40 1.50
CA LEU A 190 -7.70 0.96 1.88
C LEU A 190 -6.50 1.89 1.83
N GLY A 191 -6.76 3.12 1.41
CA GLY A 191 -5.79 4.19 1.38
C GLY A 191 -6.20 5.37 2.28
N MET A 192 -5.42 6.46 2.19
CA MET A 192 -5.63 7.67 2.97
C MET A 192 -5.32 8.91 2.13
N GLY A 193 -6.14 9.98 2.28
CA GLY A 193 -5.92 11.28 1.66
C GLY A 193 -6.15 12.43 2.62
N MET A 194 -5.07 13.01 3.15
CA MET A 194 -5.13 14.11 4.11
C MET A 194 -4.62 15.44 3.52
N THR A 195 -3.41 15.42 2.99
CA THR A 195 -2.66 16.59 2.53
C THR A 195 -3.29 17.22 1.29
N GLU A 196 -3.37 18.55 1.27
CA GLU A 196 -3.76 19.35 0.11
C GLU A 196 -2.59 20.21 -0.39
N LYS A 197 -2.74 20.92 -1.52
CA LYS A 197 -1.63 21.69 -2.16
C LYS A 197 -1.02 22.74 -1.24
N GLN A 198 -1.82 23.36 -0.36
CA GLN A 198 -1.36 24.37 0.60
C GLN A 198 -0.55 23.78 1.77
N GLY A 199 -0.50 22.46 1.92
CA GLY A 199 0.32 21.77 2.92
C GLY A 199 -0.41 20.67 3.69
N GLY A 200 0.34 19.93 4.52
CA GLY A 200 -0.13 18.83 5.35
C GLY A 200 0.15 18.99 6.83
N SER A 201 0.99 19.96 7.22
CA SER A 201 1.34 20.22 8.63
C SER A 201 0.18 20.78 9.44
N ASP A 202 -0.72 21.52 8.80
CA ASP A 202 -1.97 21.98 9.40
C ASP A 202 -3.17 21.61 8.50
N VAL A 203 -3.68 20.40 8.68
CA VAL A 203 -4.84 19.89 7.91
C VAL A 203 -6.15 20.64 8.20
N ARG A 204 -6.21 21.49 9.25
CA ARG A 204 -7.39 22.32 9.52
C ARG A 204 -7.61 23.36 8.42
N THR A 205 -6.58 23.70 7.67
CA THR A 205 -6.62 24.59 6.52
C THR A 205 -7.11 23.91 5.23
N ASN A 206 -7.50 22.65 5.29
CA ASN A 206 -8.03 21.94 4.13
C ASN A 206 -9.25 22.65 3.55
N THR A 207 -9.31 22.74 2.22
CA THR A 207 -10.36 23.42 1.45
C THR A 207 -11.33 22.46 0.76
N THR A 208 -11.02 21.16 0.71
CA THR A 208 -11.98 20.14 0.26
C THR A 208 -13.23 20.20 1.11
N ARG A 209 -14.41 20.24 0.48
CA ARG A 209 -15.69 20.38 1.12
C ARG A 209 -16.55 19.14 0.95
N ALA A 210 -17.42 18.87 1.92
CA ALA A 210 -18.38 17.79 1.89
C ALA A 210 -19.78 18.30 2.29
N TRP A 211 -20.79 17.89 1.54
CA TRP A 211 -22.20 18.21 1.82
C TRP A 211 -23.01 16.92 1.93
N PRO A 212 -23.92 16.80 2.91
CA PRO A 212 -24.79 15.64 3.02
C PRO A 212 -25.71 15.54 1.79
N LEU A 213 -25.85 14.32 1.26
CA LEU A 213 -26.78 14.03 0.15
C LEU A 213 -28.21 13.73 0.63
N GLY A 214 -28.41 13.67 1.94
CA GLY A 214 -29.67 13.44 2.62
C GLY A 214 -29.54 13.77 4.09
N ALA A 215 -29.76 12.77 4.96
CA ALA A 215 -29.48 12.93 6.37
C ALA A 215 -27.96 13.16 6.60
N ALA A 216 -27.64 13.94 7.66
CA ALA A 216 -26.27 14.09 8.11
C ALA A 216 -26.00 13.12 9.27
N GLY A 217 -24.76 12.64 9.38
CA GLY A 217 -24.35 11.78 10.49
C GLY A 217 -23.43 10.63 10.09
N SER A 218 -22.99 9.87 11.08
CA SER A 218 -22.08 8.74 10.88
C SER A 218 -22.70 7.66 9.99
N GLY A 219 -21.95 7.26 8.96
CA GLY A 219 -22.41 6.30 7.95
C GLY A 219 -23.23 6.90 6.81
N GLU A 220 -23.70 8.15 6.95
CA GLU A 220 -24.49 8.82 5.92
C GLU A 220 -23.63 9.29 4.74
N ALA A 221 -24.29 9.45 3.58
CA ALA A 221 -23.67 9.79 2.32
C ALA A 221 -23.47 11.30 2.14
N TYR A 222 -22.31 11.68 1.67
CA TYR A 222 -21.92 13.07 1.37
C TYR A 222 -21.34 13.15 -0.05
N GLU A 223 -21.48 14.31 -0.66
CA GLU A 223 -20.79 14.70 -1.88
C GLU A 223 -19.54 15.50 -1.54
N LEU A 224 -18.37 15.09 -2.06
CA LEU A 224 -17.09 15.73 -1.81
C LEU A 224 -16.59 16.45 -3.06
N VAL A 225 -16.17 17.72 -2.91
CA VAL A 225 -15.52 18.53 -3.94
C VAL A 225 -14.26 19.15 -3.40
N GLY A 226 -13.14 18.96 -4.12
CA GLY A 226 -11.83 19.48 -3.74
C GLY A 226 -10.70 18.67 -4.31
N HIS A 227 -9.59 18.54 -3.58
CA HIS A 227 -8.40 17.83 -4.05
C HIS A 227 -7.60 17.22 -2.90
N LYS A 228 -6.74 16.24 -3.25
CA LYS A 228 -5.67 15.78 -2.36
C LYS A 228 -4.33 15.82 -3.11
N TRP A 229 -3.29 16.27 -2.39
CA TRP A 229 -1.95 16.46 -2.95
C TRP A 229 -1.11 15.20 -2.90
N PHE A 230 -1.39 14.31 -1.93
CA PHE A 230 -0.82 12.97 -1.81
C PHE A 230 -1.93 11.96 -1.56
N LEU A 231 -2.20 11.12 -2.55
CA LEU A 231 -3.05 9.94 -2.44
C LEU A 231 -2.20 8.74 -2.85
N SER A 232 -1.65 8.05 -1.86
CA SER A 232 -0.84 6.86 -2.09
C SER A 232 -1.70 5.66 -2.42
N ALA A 233 -1.15 4.75 -3.25
CA ALA A 233 -1.83 3.55 -3.73
C ALA A 233 -3.21 3.86 -4.32
N PRO A 234 -3.31 4.71 -5.37
CA PRO A 234 -4.59 5.22 -5.87
C PRO A 234 -5.52 4.15 -6.47
N MET A 235 -5.04 2.90 -6.59
CA MET A 235 -5.85 1.74 -6.98
C MET A 235 -6.47 1.02 -5.77
N SER A 236 -6.26 1.49 -4.52
CA SER A 236 -7.00 1.00 -3.35
C SER A 236 -8.51 1.17 -3.53
N ASP A 237 -9.29 0.29 -2.95
CA ASP A 237 -10.74 0.21 -3.18
C ASP A 237 -11.51 1.37 -2.57
N ALA A 238 -11.00 1.94 -1.46
CA ALA A 238 -11.52 3.16 -0.87
C ALA A 238 -10.42 3.89 -0.08
N PHE A 239 -10.71 5.14 0.30
CA PHE A 239 -9.77 6.01 0.99
C PHE A 239 -10.44 6.69 2.18
N LEU A 240 -9.76 6.76 3.33
CA LEU A 240 -10.13 7.67 4.40
C LEU A 240 -9.59 9.06 4.08
N MET A 241 -10.49 10.02 3.93
CA MET A 241 -10.17 11.40 3.51
C MET A 241 -10.75 12.43 4.47
N LEU A 242 -10.05 13.56 4.61
CA LEU A 242 -10.54 14.71 5.34
C LEU A 242 -11.21 15.72 4.40
N ALA A 243 -12.38 16.24 4.81
CA ALA A 243 -13.09 17.33 4.13
C ALA A 243 -13.85 18.18 5.14
N GLN A 244 -14.08 19.45 4.80
CA GLN A 244 -14.91 20.39 5.59
C GLN A 244 -16.38 20.06 5.35
N ALA A 245 -17.05 19.54 6.37
CA ALA A 245 -18.50 19.38 6.44
C ALA A 245 -19.14 20.61 7.15
N PRO A 246 -20.47 20.75 7.20
CA PRO A 246 -21.11 21.83 7.95
C PRO A 246 -20.67 21.91 9.42
N GLY A 247 -20.45 20.78 10.08
CA GLY A 247 -19.96 20.71 11.46
C GLY A 247 -18.43 20.84 11.61
N GLY A 248 -17.67 21.06 10.52
CA GLY A 248 -16.23 21.24 10.52
C GLY A 248 -15.46 20.10 9.82
N LEU A 249 -14.14 20.07 10.03
CA LEU A 249 -13.27 19.10 9.38
C LEU A 249 -13.57 17.66 9.83
N SER A 250 -14.01 16.84 8.91
CA SER A 250 -14.60 15.52 9.12
C SER A 250 -13.86 14.44 8.31
N CYS A 251 -13.97 13.19 8.71
CA CYS A 251 -13.37 12.03 8.04
C CYS A 251 -14.43 11.28 7.23
N PHE A 252 -14.09 10.92 5.99
CA PHE A 252 -14.98 10.22 5.07
C PHE A 252 -14.31 8.98 4.49
N LEU A 253 -15.08 7.90 4.37
CA LEU A 253 -14.71 6.74 3.54
C LEU A 253 -15.16 7.01 2.12
N VAL A 254 -14.23 7.21 1.20
CA VAL A 254 -14.48 7.57 -0.20
C VAL A 254 -14.11 6.39 -1.08
N PRO A 255 -15.08 5.64 -1.64
CA PRO A 255 -14.80 4.48 -2.48
C PRO A 255 -14.39 4.88 -3.89
N ARG A 256 -13.65 4.01 -4.61
CA ARG A 256 -13.36 4.20 -6.04
C ARG A 256 -14.57 3.94 -6.93
N TRP A 257 -15.47 3.08 -6.50
CA TRP A 257 -16.70 2.73 -7.20
C TRP A 257 -17.90 3.06 -6.35
N ARG A 258 -18.91 3.64 -6.95
CA ARG A 258 -20.19 3.90 -6.30
C ARG A 258 -21.00 2.61 -6.15
N PRO A 259 -21.97 2.55 -5.23
CA PRO A 259 -22.85 1.38 -5.06
C PRO A 259 -23.67 1.02 -6.31
N ASP A 260 -23.91 1.97 -7.20
CA ASP A 260 -24.59 1.76 -8.48
C ASP A 260 -23.71 1.12 -9.55
N GLY A 261 -22.46 0.81 -9.23
CA GLY A 261 -21.49 0.21 -10.15
C GLY A 261 -20.81 1.22 -11.08
N THR A 262 -21.05 2.52 -10.92
CA THR A 262 -20.34 3.56 -11.67
C THR A 262 -19.04 3.97 -10.98
N ARG A 263 -18.09 4.53 -11.73
CA ARG A 263 -16.86 5.08 -11.15
C ARG A 263 -17.20 6.32 -10.30
N ASN A 264 -16.67 6.34 -9.11
CA ASN A 264 -16.72 7.54 -8.29
C ASN A 264 -15.74 8.59 -8.87
N PRO A 265 -16.10 9.86 -9.03
CA PRO A 265 -15.26 10.85 -9.70
C PRO A 265 -14.09 11.33 -8.83
N LEU A 266 -13.17 10.39 -8.57
CA LEU A 266 -11.81 10.63 -8.07
C LEU A 266 -10.88 10.69 -9.28
N GLN A 267 -10.56 11.88 -9.76
CA GLN A 267 -9.79 12.09 -10.98
C GLN A 267 -8.31 12.21 -10.67
N LEU A 268 -7.53 11.20 -11.04
CA LEU A 268 -6.07 11.22 -10.90
C LEU A 268 -5.47 12.23 -11.88
N GLN A 269 -4.65 13.15 -11.39
CA GLN A 269 -4.05 14.20 -12.23
C GLN A 269 -2.66 13.80 -12.71
N ARG A 270 -1.82 13.31 -11.81
CA ARG A 270 -0.48 12.80 -12.10
C ARG A 270 0.04 11.93 -10.95
N LEU A 271 1.08 11.15 -11.22
CA LEU A 271 1.88 10.51 -10.19
C LEU A 271 2.99 11.43 -9.71
N LYS A 272 3.37 11.29 -8.45
CA LYS A 272 4.49 12.03 -7.87
C LYS A 272 5.82 11.50 -8.38
N ASN A 273 6.73 12.39 -8.69
CA ASN A 273 8.15 12.06 -8.86
C ASN A 273 8.80 12.03 -7.47
N LYS A 274 9.23 10.85 -7.03
CA LYS A 274 9.73 10.61 -5.67
C LYS A 274 11.17 10.11 -5.70
N LEU A 275 11.93 10.42 -4.64
CA LEU A 275 13.30 9.92 -4.47
C LEU A 275 13.33 8.44 -4.03
N GLY A 276 12.28 7.97 -3.38
CA GLY A 276 12.14 6.59 -2.88
C GLY A 276 10.71 6.11 -2.98
N ASN A 277 10.43 4.87 -2.52
CA ASN A 277 9.13 4.21 -2.67
C ASN A 277 8.66 4.19 -4.13
N LEU A 278 9.55 3.89 -5.07
CA LEU A 278 9.26 3.99 -6.51
C LEU A 278 8.20 2.98 -6.95
N ALA A 279 8.21 1.79 -6.37
CA ALA A 279 7.24 0.74 -6.70
C ALA A 279 5.79 1.08 -6.26
N ASN A 280 5.59 2.00 -5.29
CA ASN A 280 4.26 2.45 -4.89
C ASN A 280 3.90 3.75 -5.61
N ALA A 281 2.74 3.80 -6.27
CA ALA A 281 2.20 5.03 -6.83
C ALA A 281 1.73 5.98 -5.72
N SER A 282 2.06 7.25 -5.83
CA SER A 282 1.45 8.34 -5.07
C SER A 282 0.94 9.38 -6.05
N SER A 283 -0.30 9.79 -5.93
CA SER A 283 -0.97 10.62 -6.92
C SER A 283 -1.49 11.93 -6.34
N GLU A 284 -1.73 12.88 -7.25
CA GLU A 284 -2.60 14.02 -7.01
C GLU A 284 -4.00 13.68 -7.53
N VAL A 285 -5.03 14.01 -6.75
CA VAL A 285 -6.41 13.68 -7.11
C VAL A 285 -7.33 14.88 -6.94
N GLU A 286 -8.27 15.05 -7.86
CA GLU A 286 -9.40 15.97 -7.72
C GLU A 286 -10.68 15.18 -7.48
N LEU A 287 -11.49 15.66 -6.54
CA LEU A 287 -12.81 15.14 -6.21
C LEU A 287 -13.85 16.04 -6.87
N ARG A 288 -14.59 15.51 -7.83
CA ARG A 288 -15.57 16.26 -8.62
C ARG A 288 -16.99 15.76 -8.36
N GLY A 289 -17.47 15.93 -7.14
CA GLY A 289 -18.72 15.35 -6.68
C GLY A 289 -18.56 13.88 -6.30
N ALA A 290 -17.45 13.54 -5.65
CA ALA A 290 -17.20 12.18 -5.19
C ALA A 290 -18.12 11.81 -4.02
N LEU A 291 -18.71 10.60 -4.09
CA LEU A 291 -19.43 10.02 -2.98
C LEU A 291 -18.45 9.64 -1.85
N GLY A 292 -18.80 9.97 -0.62
CA GLY A 292 -18.13 9.46 0.58
C GLY A 292 -19.14 9.25 1.70
N TRP A 293 -18.83 8.39 2.66
CA TRP A 293 -19.62 8.19 3.86
C TRP A 293 -18.91 8.77 5.08
N LEU A 294 -19.59 9.52 5.90
CA LEU A 294 -19.04 10.09 7.12
C LEU A 294 -18.59 8.97 8.08
N VAL A 295 -17.38 9.06 8.57
CA VAL A 295 -16.81 8.15 9.58
C VAL A 295 -16.67 8.88 10.90
N GLY A 296 -17.44 8.45 11.91
CA GLY A 296 -17.50 9.13 13.19
C GLY A 296 -18.41 10.36 13.16
N GLU A 297 -18.01 11.45 13.80
CA GLU A 297 -18.81 12.68 13.96
C GLU A 297 -18.26 13.81 13.08
N GLU A 298 -19.13 14.70 12.59
CA GLU A 298 -18.71 15.94 11.94
C GLU A 298 -17.84 16.80 12.88
N GLY A 299 -16.82 17.43 12.33
CA GLY A 299 -15.87 18.25 13.09
C GLY A 299 -14.82 17.45 13.89
N ARG A 300 -14.91 16.12 13.90
CA ARG A 300 -13.98 15.22 14.60
C ARG A 300 -13.02 14.47 13.68
N GLY A 301 -12.90 14.90 12.42
CA GLY A 301 -12.13 14.20 11.38
C GLY A 301 -10.66 13.99 11.72
N VAL A 302 -9.99 14.98 12.31
CA VAL A 302 -8.58 14.84 12.72
C VAL A 302 -8.42 13.73 13.76
N ARG A 303 -9.30 13.69 14.78
CA ARG A 303 -9.27 12.64 15.81
C ARG A 303 -9.52 11.26 15.20
N ALA A 304 -10.45 11.15 14.27
CA ALA A 304 -10.75 9.89 13.59
C ALA A 304 -9.56 9.38 12.77
N ILE A 305 -8.91 10.26 11.98
CA ILE A 305 -7.82 9.82 11.10
C ILE A 305 -6.49 9.64 11.85
N LEU A 306 -6.29 10.32 12.98
CA LEU A 306 -5.11 10.12 13.82
C LEU A 306 -5.03 8.68 14.37
N ALA A 307 -6.16 8.02 14.60
CA ALA A 307 -6.19 6.61 14.98
C ALA A 307 -5.55 5.71 13.89
N MET A 308 -5.66 6.12 12.62
CA MET A 308 -5.00 5.44 11.49
C MET A 308 -3.52 5.83 11.38
N VAL A 309 -3.17 7.10 11.60
CA VAL A 309 -1.79 7.61 11.45
C VAL A 309 -0.87 7.11 12.55
N ALA A 310 -1.40 6.81 13.72
CA ALA A 310 -0.62 6.37 14.88
C ALA A 310 -0.26 4.86 14.85
N LEU A 311 -0.77 4.09 13.91
CA LEU A 311 -0.53 2.65 13.72
C LEU A 311 0.40 2.38 12.54
#